data_48f8d8c7487356fa19504180c17380cf
#
_entry.id   48f8d8c7487356fa19504180c17380cf
#
_cell.length_a   1.000
_cell.length_b   1.000
_cell.length_c   1.000
_cell.angle_alpha   90.00
_cell.angle_beta   90.00
_cell.angle_gamma   90.00
#
_symmetry.space_group_name_H-M   'P 1'
#
loop_
_entity.id
_entity.type
_entity.pdbx_description
1 polymer ?
#
loop_
_entity_poly.entity_id
_entity_poly.type
_entity_poly.pdbx_seq_one_letter_code
_entity_poly.pdbx_strand_id
1 'polypeptide(L)'
;MHYMNQANAHNATQDTTMQDSATHDTATKATQDTAPLKGITVIDWTQVQSGPSCTQMLAWMGADVIKVEKVQGGDPTRNEMNDVDGSYSLYFLQLNANKKSITLNMRDPEGKKILAELLKKADVFVENIGPGDVEKLGFGWNDVHAINPRLIMASLKGFNKGSRFEHVKAFEPVAQSAGGAASTTGWYDGERNVSTQSGAALGDSNSGMHLLIAILSALLQREHTGEGCYVYQSMQNAVLNLCRVKLRDQLILDRLGKLSYYDCYPNYEWGKQGKAIPRAANAEGGLVLGWCYRAKGWEHDPNAYVYIVVQQSKKGFENFCHAMGFEDWLTDPRFNTANARDEHKTEVYQRVEAYTMQFDKYTLTKELGAKGVPVGPVLDWYELENDPDLNGDGTIVTIDQQDARGDFKTIGMPFTMSNFVPDYQRAPKLGEHNREILHALGYDDDQIASLRDSGVIGGNDGVQADLK
;
A
#
# COMPACT_ATOMS: atom_id res chain seq x y z
N MET A 1 23.69 -8.26 38.01
CA MET A 1 24.48 -9.27 38.68
C MET A 1 23.77 -10.60 38.61
N HIS A 2 24.46 -11.57 37.97
CA HIS A 2 24.21 -13.03 37.97
C HIS A 2 22.88 -13.54 37.36
N TYR A 3 22.96 -14.09 36.17
CA TYR A 3 23.18 -15.51 35.91
C TYR A 3 23.80 -15.73 34.53
N MET A 4 25.02 -16.25 34.57
CA MET A 4 25.75 -16.80 33.41
C MET A 4 25.77 -18.34 33.54
N ASN A 5 25.87 -18.97 32.37
CA ASN A 5 26.43 -20.28 32.05
C ASN A 5 25.61 -21.55 32.29
N GLN A 6 25.30 -22.23 31.17
CA GLN A 6 26.07 -23.44 30.83
C GLN A 6 25.91 -23.81 29.35
N ALA A 7 27.05 -23.80 28.66
CA ALA A 7 27.24 -24.38 27.35
C ALA A 7 27.37 -25.89 27.43
N ASN A 8 26.87 -26.61 26.44
CA ASN A 8 27.47 -27.89 26.04
C ASN A 8 27.49 -28.03 24.54
N ALA A 9 28.68 -28.02 24.00
CA ALA A 9 29.02 -28.31 22.63
C ALA A 9 28.86 -29.81 22.33
N HIS A 10 28.33 -30.15 21.15
CA HIS A 10 28.73 -31.35 20.43
C HIS A 10 28.80 -31.07 18.97
N ASN A 11 30.01 -31.24 18.44
CA ASN A 11 30.40 -31.22 17.03
C ASN A 11 29.60 -32.20 16.18
N ALA A 12 29.06 -31.73 15.07
CA ALA A 12 28.97 -32.48 13.85
C ALA A 12 29.06 -31.46 12.68
N THR A 13 30.26 -31.24 12.22
CA THR A 13 30.57 -30.50 10.98
C THR A 13 30.63 -31.48 9.82
N GLN A 14 30.16 -31.00 8.69
CA GLN A 14 30.34 -31.45 7.30
C GLN A 14 29.18 -32.26 6.69
N ASP A 15 28.60 -31.63 5.64
CA ASP A 15 27.79 -32.10 4.51
C ASP A 15 26.36 -31.54 4.37
N THR A 16 26.15 -30.25 4.59
CA THR A 16 24.84 -29.62 4.31
C THR A 16 24.87 -28.50 3.27
N THR A 17 26.04 -28.07 2.80
CA THR A 17 26.12 -26.85 1.93
C THR A 17 25.93 -27.10 0.43
N MET A 18 25.90 -28.36 -0.06
CA MET A 18 25.63 -28.67 -1.47
C MET A 18 24.19 -29.15 -1.77
N GLN A 19 23.43 -29.57 -0.76
CA GLN A 19 22.03 -29.96 -0.98
C GLN A 19 21.07 -28.76 -0.90
N ASP A 20 21.39 -27.72 -0.13
CA ASP A 20 20.53 -26.55 0.02
C ASP A 20 20.49 -25.64 -1.22
N SER A 21 21.62 -25.52 -1.95
CA SER A 21 21.64 -24.71 -3.18
C SER A 21 20.86 -25.37 -4.34
N ALA A 22 20.89 -26.67 -4.46
CA ALA A 22 20.19 -27.40 -5.53
C ALA A 22 18.68 -27.51 -5.25
N THR A 23 18.26 -27.57 -4.00
CA THR A 23 16.85 -27.57 -3.60
C THR A 23 16.27 -26.17 -3.68
N HIS A 24 17.02 -25.12 -3.36
CA HIS A 24 16.60 -23.73 -3.51
C HIS A 24 16.46 -23.36 -4.99
N ASP A 25 17.42 -23.73 -5.84
CA ASP A 25 17.39 -23.49 -7.30
C ASP A 25 16.23 -24.22 -8.01
N THR A 26 15.90 -25.44 -7.57
CA THR A 26 14.75 -26.19 -8.13
C THR A 26 13.41 -25.67 -7.63
N ALA A 27 13.31 -25.24 -6.39
CA ALA A 27 12.10 -24.62 -5.83
C ALA A 27 11.86 -23.23 -6.50
N THR A 28 12.88 -22.40 -6.62
CA THR A 28 12.81 -21.08 -7.27
C THR A 28 12.43 -21.22 -8.76
N LYS A 29 12.96 -22.22 -9.45
CA LYS A 29 12.62 -22.47 -10.85
C LYS A 29 11.20 -23.00 -11.04
N ALA A 30 10.70 -23.84 -10.13
CA ALA A 30 9.32 -24.32 -10.14
C ALA A 30 8.32 -23.19 -9.84
N THR A 31 8.66 -22.23 -8.95
CA THR A 31 7.80 -21.08 -8.64
C THR A 31 7.75 -20.05 -9.77
N GLN A 32 8.85 -19.82 -10.50
CA GLN A 32 8.84 -18.95 -11.67
C GLN A 32 8.00 -19.53 -12.82
N ASP A 33 7.93 -20.85 -12.96
CA ASP A 33 7.10 -21.48 -14.00
C ASP A 33 5.59 -21.36 -13.74
N THR A 34 5.17 -21.17 -12.48
CA THR A 34 3.77 -21.01 -12.06
C THR A 34 3.38 -19.57 -11.80
N ALA A 35 4.26 -18.60 -12.03
CA ALA A 35 3.99 -17.19 -11.77
C ALA A 35 2.74 -16.69 -12.54
N PRO A 36 1.79 -16.02 -11.87
CA PRO A 36 0.49 -15.64 -12.46
C PRO A 36 0.61 -14.78 -13.72
N LEU A 37 1.64 -13.94 -13.81
CA LEU A 37 1.87 -13.02 -14.92
C LEU A 37 3.11 -13.39 -15.77
N LYS A 38 3.54 -14.65 -15.71
CA LYS A 38 4.63 -15.13 -16.56
C LYS A 38 4.34 -14.86 -18.04
N GLY A 39 5.29 -14.24 -18.72
CA GLY A 39 5.18 -13.89 -20.14
C GLY A 39 4.45 -12.58 -20.43
N ILE A 40 3.98 -11.86 -19.39
CA ILE A 40 3.43 -10.50 -19.50
C ILE A 40 4.57 -9.49 -19.40
N THR A 41 4.68 -8.61 -20.39
CA THR A 41 5.64 -7.49 -20.41
C THR A 41 4.93 -6.17 -20.10
N VAL A 42 5.45 -5.47 -19.09
CA VAL A 42 4.91 -4.18 -18.63
C VAL A 42 5.93 -3.08 -18.86
N ILE A 43 5.55 -2.04 -19.59
CA ILE A 43 6.30 -0.80 -19.66
C ILE A 43 5.79 0.15 -18.56
N ASP A 44 6.65 0.39 -17.59
CA ASP A 44 6.39 1.21 -16.41
C ASP A 44 6.98 2.60 -16.59
N TRP A 45 6.18 3.56 -17.07
CA TRP A 45 6.58 4.96 -17.12
C TRP A 45 5.93 5.75 -15.98
N THR A 46 6.10 5.21 -14.78
CA THR A 46 5.59 5.83 -13.55
C THR A 46 6.70 6.36 -12.67
N GLN A 47 6.35 7.21 -11.72
CA GLN A 47 7.29 7.78 -10.75
C GLN A 47 6.63 7.98 -9.38
N VAL A 48 7.45 8.17 -8.36
CA VAL A 48 7.08 8.37 -6.96
C VAL A 48 6.41 7.14 -6.38
N GLN A 49 5.13 7.17 -6.01
CA GLN A 49 4.54 6.09 -5.22
C GLN A 49 3.36 5.40 -5.89
N SER A 50 2.38 6.13 -6.39
CA SER A 50 1.08 5.55 -6.81
C SER A 50 1.20 4.55 -7.96
N GLY A 51 1.87 4.93 -9.04
CA GLY A 51 2.14 4.03 -10.18
C GLY A 51 3.12 2.92 -9.83
N PRO A 52 4.29 3.23 -9.24
CA PRO A 52 5.26 2.21 -8.82
C PRO A 52 4.71 1.15 -7.88
N SER A 53 3.77 1.48 -6.96
CA SER A 53 3.09 0.49 -6.12
C SER A 53 2.30 -0.54 -6.94
N CYS A 54 1.67 -0.12 -8.03
CA CYS A 54 0.97 -1.03 -8.95
C CYS A 54 1.96 -1.92 -9.70
N THR A 55 2.97 -1.32 -10.33
CA THR A 55 3.89 -2.03 -11.22
C THR A 55 4.84 -2.95 -10.46
N GLN A 56 5.15 -2.66 -9.20
CA GLN A 56 5.87 -3.58 -8.32
C GLN A 56 5.07 -4.86 -8.05
N MET A 57 3.77 -4.74 -7.76
CA MET A 57 2.92 -5.92 -7.58
C MET A 57 2.84 -6.77 -8.85
N LEU A 58 2.82 -6.15 -10.04
CA LEU A 58 2.89 -6.87 -11.30
C LEU A 58 4.23 -7.63 -11.43
N ALA A 59 5.35 -6.99 -11.05
CA ALA A 59 6.67 -7.62 -11.06
C ALA A 59 6.74 -8.81 -10.08
N TRP A 60 6.23 -8.66 -8.87
CA TRP A 60 6.19 -9.75 -7.88
C TRP A 60 5.29 -10.92 -8.31
N MET A 61 4.28 -10.67 -9.13
CA MET A 61 3.47 -11.72 -9.77
C MET A 61 4.10 -12.33 -11.03
N GLY A 62 5.33 -11.97 -11.35
CA GLY A 62 6.13 -12.57 -12.41
C GLY A 62 6.06 -11.90 -13.79
N ALA A 63 5.50 -10.67 -13.87
CA ALA A 63 5.61 -9.88 -15.10
C ALA A 63 7.03 -9.34 -15.29
N ASP A 64 7.48 -9.24 -16.56
CA ASP A 64 8.72 -8.53 -16.93
C ASP A 64 8.44 -7.03 -16.98
N VAL A 65 8.78 -6.31 -15.89
CA VAL A 65 8.50 -4.90 -15.73
C VAL A 65 9.71 -4.07 -16.08
N ILE A 66 9.60 -3.27 -17.14
CA ILE A 66 10.64 -2.36 -17.63
C ILE A 66 10.27 -0.92 -17.24
N LYS A 67 10.98 -0.38 -16.24
CA LYS A 67 10.81 1.00 -15.79
C LYS A 67 11.56 1.95 -16.71
N VAL A 68 10.81 2.88 -17.31
CA VAL A 68 11.34 3.94 -18.18
C VAL A 68 11.59 5.20 -17.35
N GLU A 69 12.82 5.67 -17.33
CA GLU A 69 13.27 6.77 -16.48
C GLU A 69 13.98 7.87 -17.27
N LYS A 70 14.04 9.06 -16.66
CA LYS A 70 14.88 10.16 -17.20
C LYS A 70 16.35 9.77 -17.14
N VAL A 71 17.12 10.23 -18.13
CA VAL A 71 18.56 9.99 -18.20
C VAL A 71 19.30 10.54 -16.97
N GLN A 72 18.91 11.71 -16.48
CA GLN A 72 19.50 12.31 -15.29
C GLN A 72 18.55 12.16 -14.10
N GLY A 73 19.05 11.59 -13.01
CA GLY A 73 18.38 11.45 -11.72
C GLY A 73 17.27 10.38 -11.67
N GLY A 74 16.75 9.92 -12.81
CA GLY A 74 15.72 8.89 -12.86
C GLY A 74 14.42 9.29 -12.15
N ASP A 75 13.83 8.33 -11.44
CA ASP A 75 12.71 8.57 -10.53
C ASP A 75 13.16 9.46 -9.36
N PRO A 76 12.42 10.52 -8.99
CA PRO A 76 12.80 11.39 -7.86
C PRO A 76 13.05 10.63 -6.55
N THR A 77 12.33 9.53 -6.33
CA THR A 77 12.48 8.73 -5.10
C THR A 77 13.82 8.02 -4.97
N ARG A 78 14.63 7.96 -6.04
CA ARG A 78 15.98 7.38 -5.95
C ARG A 78 16.85 8.07 -4.92
N ASN A 79 16.70 9.40 -4.79
CA ASN A 79 17.51 10.22 -3.89
C ASN A 79 16.72 10.82 -2.72
N GLU A 80 15.39 10.88 -2.80
CA GLU A 80 14.54 11.49 -1.79
C GLU A 80 14.65 10.75 -0.45
N MET A 81 15.05 11.43 0.63
CA MET A 81 15.30 10.88 1.96
C MET A 81 16.34 9.74 1.96
N ASN A 82 17.36 9.83 1.13
CA ASN A 82 18.43 8.84 1.10
C ASN A 82 19.36 8.95 2.31
N ASP A 83 19.57 7.85 3.02
CA ASP A 83 20.36 7.73 4.24
C ASP A 83 21.70 7.00 4.06
N VAL A 84 21.98 6.46 2.87
CA VAL A 84 23.20 5.67 2.59
C VAL A 84 23.88 6.12 1.31
N ASP A 85 25.13 6.61 1.43
CA ASP A 85 25.98 6.91 0.27
C ASP A 85 26.26 5.63 -0.53
N GLY A 86 26.14 5.70 -1.85
CA GLY A 86 26.39 4.56 -2.74
C GLY A 86 25.21 3.60 -2.91
N SER A 87 24.08 3.93 -2.31
CA SER A 87 22.79 3.23 -2.53
C SER A 87 21.68 4.22 -2.79
N TYR A 88 20.53 3.74 -3.27
CA TYR A 88 19.34 4.55 -3.41
C TYR A 88 18.52 4.58 -2.11
N SER A 89 17.64 5.59 -2.00
CA SER A 89 16.69 5.72 -0.90
C SER A 89 15.80 4.47 -0.75
N LEU A 90 15.49 4.12 0.49
CA LEU A 90 14.50 3.08 0.79
C LEU A 90 13.16 3.34 0.11
N TYR A 91 12.79 4.61 -0.08
CA TYR A 91 11.57 4.98 -0.78
C TYR A 91 11.56 4.45 -2.22
N PHE A 92 12.68 4.50 -2.94
CA PHE A 92 12.81 3.89 -4.25
C PHE A 92 12.86 2.37 -4.18
N LEU A 93 13.69 1.82 -3.30
CA LEU A 93 13.94 0.37 -3.22
C LEU A 93 12.68 -0.41 -2.92
N GLN A 94 11.87 0.07 -1.97
CA GLN A 94 10.62 -0.57 -1.55
C GLN A 94 9.51 -0.57 -2.60
N LEU A 95 9.62 0.27 -3.64
CA LEU A 95 8.60 0.39 -4.69
C LEU A 95 9.05 -0.10 -6.07
N ASN A 96 10.34 -0.48 -6.20
CA ASN A 96 10.90 -0.82 -7.51
C ASN A 96 11.72 -2.12 -7.51
N ALA A 97 11.65 -2.90 -6.45
CA ALA A 97 12.19 -4.25 -6.42
C ALA A 97 11.63 -5.10 -7.58
N ASN A 98 12.42 -6.03 -8.12
CA ASN A 98 12.07 -6.91 -9.25
C ASN A 98 11.86 -6.22 -10.61
N LYS A 99 12.14 -4.93 -10.75
CA LYS A 99 11.99 -4.24 -12.04
C LYS A 99 13.32 -4.18 -12.78
N LYS A 100 13.26 -4.02 -14.10
CA LYS A 100 14.37 -3.57 -14.93
C LYS A 100 14.31 -2.06 -15.10
N SER A 101 15.45 -1.39 -15.34
CA SER A 101 15.52 0.06 -15.59
C SER A 101 16.14 0.34 -16.94
N ILE A 102 15.43 1.13 -17.76
CA ILE A 102 15.95 1.78 -18.97
C ILE A 102 15.82 3.29 -18.83
N THR A 103 16.84 4.03 -19.23
CA THR A 103 16.78 5.50 -19.27
C THR A 103 16.56 5.99 -20.68
N LEU A 104 15.61 6.91 -20.88
CA LEU A 104 15.29 7.50 -22.18
C LEU A 104 15.14 9.01 -22.07
N ASN A 105 15.80 9.75 -22.97
CA ASN A 105 15.54 11.16 -23.19
C ASN A 105 14.28 11.35 -24.04
N MET A 106 13.13 11.52 -23.43
CA MET A 106 11.85 11.66 -24.12
C MET A 106 11.68 12.99 -24.89
N ARG A 107 12.66 13.89 -24.83
CA ARG A 107 12.72 15.10 -25.70
C ARG A 107 13.40 14.80 -27.03
N ASP A 108 14.18 13.75 -27.10
CA ASP A 108 14.88 13.29 -28.28
C ASP A 108 13.99 12.37 -29.14
N PRO A 109 13.96 12.52 -30.48
CA PRO A 109 13.22 11.64 -31.37
C PRO A 109 13.63 10.16 -31.24
N GLU A 110 14.93 9.85 -31.06
CA GLU A 110 15.38 8.46 -30.90
C GLU A 110 14.89 7.86 -29.56
N GLY A 111 14.85 8.65 -28.48
CA GLY A 111 14.26 8.18 -27.21
C GLY A 111 12.78 7.83 -27.35
N LYS A 112 12.02 8.64 -28.08
CA LYS A 112 10.60 8.36 -28.40
C LYS A 112 10.45 7.13 -29.28
N LYS A 113 11.34 6.95 -30.27
CA LYS A 113 11.35 5.78 -31.15
C LYS A 113 11.58 4.50 -30.35
N ILE A 114 12.55 4.49 -29.46
CA ILE A 114 12.82 3.35 -28.56
C ILE A 114 11.61 3.01 -27.71
N LEU A 115 10.95 4.01 -27.10
CA LEU A 115 9.71 3.76 -26.35
C LEU A 115 8.62 3.15 -27.24
N ALA A 116 8.42 3.65 -28.46
CA ALA A 116 7.44 3.10 -29.40
C ALA A 116 7.76 1.63 -29.78
N GLU A 117 9.04 1.29 -29.92
CA GLU A 117 9.47 -0.10 -30.19
C GLU A 117 9.22 -1.01 -28.97
N LEU A 118 9.40 -0.53 -27.75
CA LEU A 118 9.03 -1.24 -26.53
C LEU A 118 7.52 -1.50 -26.48
N LEU A 119 6.71 -0.48 -26.74
CA LEU A 119 5.24 -0.57 -26.70
C LEU A 119 4.68 -1.56 -27.73
N LYS A 120 5.35 -1.75 -28.89
CA LYS A 120 4.96 -2.76 -29.89
C LYS A 120 5.01 -4.19 -29.35
N LYS A 121 5.91 -4.46 -28.40
CA LYS A 121 6.15 -5.79 -27.83
C LYS A 121 5.49 -5.98 -26.46
N ALA A 122 5.01 -4.90 -25.82
CA ALA A 122 4.48 -4.92 -24.49
C ALA A 122 2.99 -5.35 -24.44
N ASP A 123 2.58 -5.84 -23.30
CA ASP A 123 1.20 -6.18 -22.96
C ASP A 123 0.49 -5.04 -22.25
N VAL A 124 1.23 -4.34 -21.38
CA VAL A 124 0.69 -3.25 -20.55
C VAL A 124 1.65 -2.06 -20.59
N PHE A 125 1.09 -0.87 -20.70
CA PHE A 125 1.78 0.40 -20.55
C PHE A 125 1.16 1.16 -19.38
N VAL A 126 1.92 1.41 -18.32
CA VAL A 126 1.47 2.12 -17.11
C VAL A 126 2.15 3.49 -17.04
N GLU A 127 1.36 4.55 -16.84
CA GLU A 127 1.91 5.89 -16.68
C GLU A 127 1.17 6.71 -15.59
N ASN A 128 1.90 7.57 -14.89
CA ASN A 128 1.35 8.56 -13.95
C ASN A 128 1.97 9.95 -14.15
N ILE A 129 2.35 10.24 -15.38
CA ILE A 129 2.91 11.53 -15.80
C ILE A 129 1.87 12.65 -15.62
N GLY A 130 2.30 13.90 -15.58
CA GLY A 130 1.39 15.04 -15.43
C GLY A 130 0.23 15.02 -16.43
N PRO A 131 -0.95 15.55 -16.05
CA PRO A 131 -2.12 15.53 -16.94
C PRO A 131 -1.83 16.20 -18.29
N GLY A 132 -2.10 15.49 -19.38
CA GLY A 132 -1.88 15.95 -20.75
C GLY A 132 -0.44 15.89 -21.26
N ASP A 133 0.54 15.48 -20.41
CA ASP A 133 1.95 15.47 -20.82
C ASP A 133 2.29 14.23 -21.65
N VAL A 134 1.69 13.08 -21.38
CA VAL A 134 1.89 11.87 -22.18
C VAL A 134 1.35 12.03 -23.59
N GLU A 135 0.22 12.72 -23.75
CA GLU A 135 -0.37 13.06 -25.04
C GLU A 135 0.50 14.06 -25.83
N LYS A 136 1.05 15.10 -25.17
CA LYS A 136 1.98 16.05 -25.81
C LYS A 136 3.27 15.38 -26.30
N LEU A 137 3.68 14.29 -25.67
CA LEU A 137 4.85 13.52 -26.09
C LEU A 137 4.55 12.56 -27.24
N GLY A 138 3.28 12.37 -27.63
CA GLY A 138 2.84 11.51 -28.72
C GLY A 138 2.58 10.07 -28.28
N PHE A 139 2.23 9.86 -26.99
CA PHE A 139 1.91 8.55 -26.42
C PHE A 139 0.55 8.55 -25.72
N GLY A 140 -0.40 9.36 -26.18
CA GLY A 140 -1.80 9.29 -25.77
C GLY A 140 -2.44 7.97 -26.21
N TRP A 141 -3.63 7.66 -25.68
CA TRP A 141 -4.31 6.40 -26.00
C TRP A 141 -4.41 6.08 -27.48
N ASN A 142 -4.81 7.05 -28.30
CA ASN A 142 -4.96 6.83 -29.73
C ASN A 142 -3.64 6.49 -30.42
N ASP A 143 -2.53 7.14 -30.00
CA ASP A 143 -1.19 6.89 -30.54
C ASP A 143 -0.70 5.50 -30.14
N VAL A 144 -0.85 5.16 -28.87
CA VAL A 144 -0.44 3.87 -28.29
C VAL A 144 -1.25 2.72 -28.88
N HIS A 145 -2.55 2.86 -29.03
CA HIS A 145 -3.43 1.88 -29.64
C HIS A 145 -3.09 1.65 -31.14
N ALA A 146 -2.72 2.71 -31.86
CA ALA A 146 -2.25 2.58 -33.23
C ALA A 146 -0.90 1.83 -33.35
N ILE A 147 -0.02 1.96 -32.34
CA ILE A 147 1.25 1.21 -32.28
C ILE A 147 0.99 -0.26 -32.00
N ASN A 148 0.10 -0.58 -31.05
CA ASN A 148 -0.21 -1.94 -30.64
C ASN A 148 -1.67 -2.07 -30.19
N PRO A 149 -2.58 -2.57 -31.05
CA PRO A 149 -4.01 -2.69 -30.71
C PRO A 149 -4.31 -3.63 -29.54
N ARG A 150 -3.38 -4.52 -29.19
CA ARG A 150 -3.53 -5.44 -28.06
C ARG A 150 -3.03 -4.86 -26.73
N LEU A 151 -2.33 -3.70 -26.76
CA LEU A 151 -1.75 -3.09 -25.57
C LEU A 151 -2.85 -2.55 -24.64
N ILE A 152 -2.71 -2.82 -23.36
CA ILE A 152 -3.51 -2.20 -22.31
C ILE A 152 -2.76 -0.95 -21.83
N MET A 153 -3.31 0.24 -22.06
CA MET A 153 -2.77 1.48 -21.52
C MET A 153 -3.46 1.81 -20.21
N ALA A 154 -2.71 1.94 -19.13
CA ALA A 154 -3.21 2.24 -17.79
C ALA A 154 -2.66 3.58 -17.29
N SER A 155 -3.51 4.59 -17.18
CA SER A 155 -3.17 5.94 -16.74
C SER A 155 -3.68 6.20 -15.33
N LEU A 156 -2.79 6.66 -14.44
CA LEU A 156 -3.14 7.07 -13.08
C LEU A 156 -2.97 8.59 -12.91
N LYS A 157 -4.05 9.26 -12.59
CA LYS A 157 -4.12 10.73 -12.45
C LYS A 157 -4.74 11.12 -11.12
N GLY A 158 -4.59 12.39 -10.73
CA GLY A 158 -5.20 12.91 -9.49
C GLY A 158 -6.72 12.92 -9.52
N PHE A 159 -7.30 13.35 -10.63
CA PHE A 159 -8.73 13.62 -10.80
C PHE A 159 -9.26 13.00 -12.09
N ASN A 160 -10.58 12.88 -12.18
CA ASN A 160 -11.24 12.30 -13.34
C ASN A 160 -11.10 13.16 -14.59
N LYS A 161 -10.98 12.49 -15.73
CA LYS A 161 -11.06 13.10 -17.05
C LYS A 161 -12.41 13.79 -17.22
N GLY A 162 -12.42 14.99 -17.77
CA GLY A 162 -13.63 15.82 -17.92
C GLY A 162 -14.11 16.51 -16.63
N SER A 163 -13.46 16.29 -15.48
CA SER A 163 -13.81 17.02 -14.25
C SER A 163 -13.18 18.42 -14.22
N ARG A 164 -13.76 19.29 -13.39
CA ARG A 164 -13.22 20.65 -13.18
C ARG A 164 -11.77 20.68 -12.65
N PHE A 165 -11.27 19.57 -12.15
CA PHE A 165 -9.93 19.41 -11.59
C PHE A 165 -9.01 18.52 -12.45
N GLU A 166 -9.41 18.13 -13.65
CA GLU A 166 -8.66 17.21 -14.52
C GLU A 166 -7.17 17.55 -14.65
N HIS A 167 -6.85 18.86 -14.75
CA HIS A 167 -5.48 19.33 -14.96
C HIS A 167 -4.70 19.62 -13.66
N VAL A 168 -5.31 19.39 -12.51
CA VAL A 168 -4.65 19.60 -11.20
C VAL A 168 -3.76 18.42 -10.88
N LYS A 169 -2.51 18.70 -10.54
CA LYS A 169 -1.57 17.69 -10.04
C LYS A 169 -1.99 17.25 -8.63
N ALA A 170 -1.85 15.96 -8.35
CA ALA A 170 -2.16 15.40 -7.05
C ALA A 170 -1.00 14.52 -6.55
N PHE A 171 -0.85 14.51 -5.24
CA PHE A 171 -0.05 13.61 -4.44
C PHE A 171 -0.94 13.09 -3.31
N GLU A 172 -0.42 12.20 -2.49
CA GLU A 172 -1.11 11.58 -1.37
C GLU A 172 -2.04 12.53 -0.58
N PRO A 173 -1.55 13.69 -0.05
CA PRO A 173 -2.39 14.57 0.76
C PRO A 173 -3.54 15.20 -0.04
N VAL A 174 -3.30 15.50 -1.32
CA VAL A 174 -4.31 16.09 -2.21
C VAL A 174 -5.43 15.09 -2.47
N ALA A 175 -5.07 13.82 -2.72
CA ALA A 175 -6.03 12.76 -2.98
C ALA A 175 -6.89 12.44 -1.73
N GLN A 176 -6.28 12.33 -0.54
CA GLN A 176 -7.01 12.15 0.71
C GLN A 176 -8.00 13.29 0.98
N SER A 177 -7.58 14.53 0.73
CA SER A 177 -8.41 15.71 0.92
C SER A 177 -9.59 15.73 -0.05
N ALA A 178 -9.34 15.48 -1.33
CA ALA A 178 -10.35 15.51 -2.38
C ALA A 178 -11.26 14.27 -2.41
N GLY A 179 -10.81 13.15 -1.86
CA GLY A 179 -11.53 11.88 -1.81
C GLY A 179 -12.34 11.63 -0.52
N GLY A 180 -12.39 12.61 0.41
CA GLY A 180 -13.23 12.56 1.59
C GLY A 180 -12.57 11.94 2.84
N ALA A 181 -11.39 11.33 2.74
CA ALA A 181 -10.71 10.73 3.89
C ALA A 181 -10.32 11.80 4.93
N ALA A 182 -9.66 12.88 4.51
CA ALA A 182 -9.20 13.92 5.43
C ALA A 182 -10.35 14.65 6.15
N SER A 183 -11.55 14.72 5.57
CA SER A 183 -12.71 15.37 6.20
C SER A 183 -13.35 14.51 7.29
N THR A 184 -13.14 13.20 7.26
CA THR A 184 -13.76 12.24 8.18
C THR A 184 -12.78 11.61 9.18
N THR A 185 -11.47 11.83 8.98
CA THR A 185 -10.40 11.38 9.87
C THR A 185 -10.10 12.44 10.94
N GLY A 186 -9.82 12.01 12.17
CA GLY A 186 -9.42 12.86 13.27
C GLY A 186 -10.55 13.12 14.27
N TRP A 187 -10.31 14.08 15.16
CA TRP A 187 -11.19 14.43 16.26
C TRP A 187 -12.07 15.62 15.91
N TYR A 188 -13.26 15.67 16.50
CA TYR A 188 -14.19 16.77 16.39
C TYR A 188 -14.32 17.47 17.77
N ASP A 189 -13.24 18.03 18.27
CA ASP A 189 -13.27 18.78 19.52
C ASP A 189 -12.30 19.98 19.49
N GLY A 190 -12.77 21.14 19.89
CA GLY A 190 -11.99 22.36 20.08
C GLY A 190 -10.96 22.62 18.97
N GLU A 191 -9.71 22.81 19.36
CA GLU A 191 -8.60 23.08 18.46
C GLU A 191 -8.21 21.89 17.58
N ARG A 192 -8.60 20.66 17.95
CA ARG A 192 -8.35 19.43 17.16
C ARG A 192 -9.35 19.21 16.02
N ASN A 193 -10.36 20.08 15.88
CA ASN A 193 -11.33 19.98 14.80
C ASN A 193 -10.75 20.49 13.46
N VAL A 194 -9.68 19.87 13.00
CA VAL A 194 -9.02 20.13 11.71
C VAL A 194 -9.07 18.89 10.83
N SER A 195 -9.12 19.09 9.53
CA SER A 195 -8.96 18.00 8.56
C SER A 195 -7.62 17.30 8.78
N THR A 196 -7.68 16.00 9.03
CA THR A 196 -6.51 15.19 9.39
C THR A 196 -6.33 14.09 8.36
N GLN A 197 -5.09 13.86 7.95
CA GLN A 197 -4.77 12.76 7.05
C GLN A 197 -4.55 11.47 7.83
N SER A 198 -4.91 10.35 7.22
CA SER A 198 -4.44 9.04 7.64
C SER A 198 -2.94 8.93 7.37
N GLY A 199 -2.19 8.25 8.25
CA GLY A 199 -0.80 7.89 8.01
C GLY A 199 -0.63 6.82 6.93
N ALA A 200 -1.69 6.07 6.58
CA ALA A 200 -1.68 5.13 5.47
C ALA A 200 -1.81 5.86 4.13
N ALA A 201 -1.11 5.38 3.11
CA ALA A 201 -1.10 5.97 1.76
C ALA A 201 -2.40 5.63 0.99
N LEU A 202 -3.51 6.24 1.42
CA LEU A 202 -4.84 6.05 0.84
C LEU A 202 -4.97 6.65 -0.56
N GLY A 203 -4.24 7.73 -0.83
CA GLY A 203 -4.19 8.38 -2.13
C GLY A 203 -3.25 7.67 -3.09
N ASP A 204 -2.06 7.32 -2.67
CA ASP A 204 -1.02 6.74 -3.51
C ASP A 204 -1.12 5.21 -3.62
N SER A 205 -0.67 4.47 -2.61
CA SER A 205 -0.56 3.00 -2.70
C SER A 205 -1.92 2.33 -2.93
N ASN A 206 -2.99 2.82 -2.29
CA ASN A 206 -4.33 2.29 -2.56
C ASN A 206 -4.78 2.56 -4.00
N SER A 207 -4.44 3.72 -4.59
CA SER A 207 -4.72 3.97 -6.02
C SER A 207 -3.93 3.02 -6.92
N GLY A 208 -2.69 2.71 -6.56
CA GLY A 208 -1.90 1.67 -7.22
C GLY A 208 -2.56 0.29 -7.17
N MET A 209 -3.14 -0.08 -6.03
CA MET A 209 -3.88 -1.36 -5.91
C MET A 209 -5.16 -1.36 -6.74
N HIS A 210 -5.91 -0.24 -6.83
CA HIS A 210 -7.06 -0.14 -7.71
C HIS A 210 -6.66 -0.24 -9.20
N LEU A 211 -5.55 0.39 -9.57
CA LEU A 211 -5.00 0.29 -10.93
C LEU A 211 -4.58 -1.14 -11.26
N LEU A 212 -3.95 -1.84 -10.31
CA LEU A 212 -3.60 -3.25 -10.44
C LEU A 212 -4.83 -4.12 -10.74
N ILE A 213 -5.91 -3.97 -9.97
CA ILE A 213 -7.18 -4.68 -10.20
C ILE A 213 -7.70 -4.40 -11.60
N ALA A 214 -7.65 -3.15 -12.04
CA ALA A 214 -8.13 -2.77 -13.36
C ALA A 214 -7.27 -3.37 -14.49
N ILE A 215 -5.93 -3.39 -14.33
CA ILE A 215 -5.00 -4.02 -15.28
C ILE A 215 -5.25 -5.52 -15.37
N LEU A 216 -5.36 -6.22 -14.23
CA LEU A 216 -5.65 -7.66 -14.21
C LEU A 216 -7.00 -7.98 -14.88
N SER A 217 -8.02 -7.14 -14.63
CA SER A 217 -9.33 -7.25 -15.29
C SER A 217 -9.23 -7.04 -16.80
N ALA A 218 -8.43 -6.05 -17.24
CA ALA A 218 -8.21 -5.79 -18.66
C ALA A 218 -7.42 -6.90 -19.36
N LEU A 219 -6.42 -7.48 -18.68
CA LEU A 219 -5.70 -8.67 -19.19
C LEU A 219 -6.66 -9.85 -19.39
N LEU A 220 -7.50 -10.13 -18.40
CA LEU A 220 -8.53 -11.17 -18.51
C LEU A 220 -9.55 -10.88 -19.63
N GLN A 221 -10.00 -9.62 -19.77
CA GLN A 221 -10.89 -9.21 -20.85
C GLN A 221 -10.22 -9.44 -22.22
N ARG A 222 -8.94 -9.11 -22.35
CA ARG A 222 -8.17 -9.28 -23.60
C ARG A 222 -8.10 -10.74 -24.05
N GLU A 223 -8.09 -11.71 -23.12
CA GLU A 223 -8.12 -13.15 -23.48
C GLU A 223 -9.41 -13.52 -24.24
N HIS A 224 -10.51 -12.81 -24.01
CA HIS A 224 -11.79 -13.03 -24.67
C HIS A 224 -11.96 -12.18 -25.94
N THR A 225 -11.46 -10.94 -25.93
CA THR A 225 -11.68 -9.98 -27.02
C THR A 225 -10.56 -9.97 -28.06
N GLY A 226 -9.35 -10.35 -27.66
CA GLY A 226 -8.14 -10.21 -28.47
C GLY A 226 -7.60 -8.77 -28.53
N GLU A 227 -8.29 -7.79 -27.95
CA GLU A 227 -7.98 -6.36 -28.04
C GLU A 227 -7.56 -5.78 -26.69
N GLY A 228 -6.66 -4.79 -26.72
CA GLY A 228 -6.31 -3.97 -25.56
C GLY A 228 -7.38 -2.92 -25.26
N CYS A 229 -7.18 -2.21 -24.16
CA CYS A 229 -8.12 -1.14 -23.77
C CYS A 229 -7.40 -0.01 -23.03
N TYR A 230 -8.10 1.12 -22.88
CA TYR A 230 -7.64 2.24 -22.06
C TYR A 230 -8.25 2.16 -20.66
N VAL A 231 -7.39 2.02 -19.66
CA VAL A 231 -7.73 2.08 -18.24
C VAL A 231 -7.37 3.47 -17.72
N TYR A 232 -8.34 4.16 -17.17
CA TYR A 232 -8.12 5.45 -16.51
C TYR A 232 -8.55 5.36 -15.05
N GLN A 233 -7.61 5.59 -14.14
CA GLN A 233 -7.83 5.59 -12.70
C GLN A 233 -7.52 6.97 -12.13
N SER A 234 -8.39 7.50 -11.28
CA SER A 234 -8.06 8.70 -10.50
C SER A 234 -7.84 8.37 -9.03
N MET A 235 -6.85 9.05 -8.43
CA MET A 235 -6.55 8.91 -7.01
C MET A 235 -7.75 9.33 -6.15
N GLN A 236 -8.48 10.38 -6.55
CA GLN A 236 -9.72 10.79 -5.89
C GLN A 236 -10.74 9.65 -5.80
N ASN A 237 -10.98 8.93 -6.91
CA ASN A 237 -11.94 7.84 -6.94
C ASN A 237 -11.51 6.65 -6.09
N ALA A 238 -10.21 6.35 -6.04
CA ALA A 238 -9.68 5.30 -5.19
C ALA A 238 -9.94 5.59 -3.72
N VAL A 239 -9.68 6.82 -3.27
CA VAL A 239 -9.99 7.26 -1.90
C VAL A 239 -11.49 7.22 -1.63
N LEU A 240 -12.32 7.76 -2.55
CA LEU A 240 -13.78 7.70 -2.43
C LEU A 240 -14.30 6.27 -2.27
N ASN A 241 -13.73 5.32 -3.01
CA ASN A 241 -14.13 3.91 -2.89
C ASN A 241 -13.86 3.33 -1.49
N LEU A 242 -12.74 3.71 -0.85
CA LEU A 242 -12.50 3.34 0.55
C LEU A 242 -13.46 4.04 1.51
N CYS A 243 -13.82 5.29 1.22
CA CYS A 243 -14.72 6.11 2.04
C CYS A 243 -16.23 5.85 1.77
N ARG A 244 -16.61 4.85 0.98
CA ARG A 244 -18.01 4.60 0.58
C ARG A 244 -19.00 4.44 1.75
N VAL A 245 -18.54 3.94 2.89
CA VAL A 245 -19.37 3.81 4.11
C VAL A 245 -19.72 5.20 4.67
N LYS A 246 -18.85 6.19 4.50
CA LYS A 246 -19.13 7.58 4.89
C LYS A 246 -20.17 8.24 3.99
N LEU A 247 -20.25 7.85 2.72
CA LEU A 247 -21.36 8.26 1.84
C LEU A 247 -22.70 7.69 2.35
N ARG A 248 -22.73 6.42 2.80
CA ARG A 248 -23.91 5.84 3.47
C ARG A 248 -24.35 6.71 4.65
N ASP A 249 -23.41 7.08 5.51
CA ASP A 249 -23.69 7.88 6.70
C ASP A 249 -24.24 9.25 6.32
N GLN A 250 -23.67 9.91 5.30
CA GLN A 250 -24.15 11.19 4.79
C GLN A 250 -25.58 11.09 4.25
N LEU A 251 -25.90 10.05 3.46
CA LEU A 251 -27.23 9.84 2.91
C LEU A 251 -28.28 9.56 4.01
N ILE A 252 -27.91 8.89 5.09
CA ILE A 252 -28.79 8.69 6.25
C ILE A 252 -28.96 10.00 7.00
N LEU A 253 -27.91 10.77 7.21
CA LEU A 253 -27.98 12.09 7.84
C LEU A 253 -28.90 13.05 7.08
N ASP A 254 -28.79 13.09 5.74
CA ASP A 254 -29.63 13.93 4.88
C ASP A 254 -31.12 13.59 5.05
N ARG A 255 -31.44 12.33 5.34
CA ARG A 255 -32.83 11.88 5.55
C ARG A 255 -33.31 12.09 6.98
N LEU A 256 -32.49 11.81 7.99
CA LEU A 256 -32.88 11.78 9.40
C LEU A 256 -32.57 13.05 10.17
N GLY A 257 -31.67 13.89 9.66
CA GLY A 257 -31.19 15.10 10.30
C GLY A 257 -30.18 14.88 11.44
N LYS A 258 -29.98 13.64 11.89
CA LYS A 258 -28.98 13.26 12.89
C LYS A 258 -28.57 11.80 12.77
N LEU A 259 -27.43 11.46 13.37
CA LEU A 259 -26.92 10.11 13.52
C LEU A 259 -26.37 9.92 14.94
N SER A 260 -27.02 9.14 15.79
CA SER A 260 -26.73 9.01 17.22
C SER A 260 -25.31 8.52 17.53
N TYR A 261 -24.73 7.69 16.68
CA TYR A 261 -23.36 7.20 16.89
C TYR A 261 -22.27 8.27 16.70
N TYR A 262 -22.61 9.46 16.17
CA TYR A 262 -21.73 10.61 16.17
C TYR A 262 -21.92 11.53 17.40
N ASP A 263 -22.89 11.26 18.27
CA ASP A 263 -23.15 12.04 19.51
C ASP A 263 -22.11 11.78 20.61
N CYS A 264 -21.00 11.08 20.30
CA CYS A 264 -19.86 10.93 21.22
C CYS A 264 -19.08 12.23 21.47
N TYR A 265 -19.41 13.29 20.75
CA TYR A 265 -18.81 14.60 20.91
C TYR A 265 -19.79 15.53 21.64
N PRO A 266 -19.53 15.89 22.91
CA PRO A 266 -20.47 16.66 23.72
C PRO A 266 -20.76 18.06 23.16
N ASN A 267 -19.92 18.58 22.28
CA ASN A 267 -20.06 19.91 21.69
C ASN A 267 -20.55 19.87 20.22
N TYR A 268 -20.93 18.69 19.70
CA TYR A 268 -21.46 18.61 18.35
C TYR A 268 -22.94 18.97 18.33
N GLU A 269 -23.26 20.05 17.63
CA GLU A 269 -24.63 20.48 17.42
C GLU A 269 -25.06 20.26 15.99
N TRP A 270 -25.97 19.31 15.79
CA TRP A 270 -26.50 18.97 14.48
C TRP A 270 -27.10 20.19 13.78
N GLY A 271 -26.67 20.43 12.53
CA GLY A 271 -27.13 21.54 11.71
C GLY A 271 -26.45 22.90 11.95
N LYS A 272 -25.73 23.09 13.06
CA LYS A 272 -24.98 24.33 13.29
C LYS A 272 -23.61 24.39 12.58
N GLN A 273 -23.03 23.24 12.31
CA GLN A 273 -21.68 23.14 11.74
C GLN A 273 -21.68 22.63 10.30
N GLY A 274 -22.82 22.81 9.61
CA GLY A 274 -23.01 22.38 8.23
C GLY A 274 -23.84 21.11 8.12
N LYS A 275 -23.92 20.59 6.88
CA LYS A 275 -24.73 19.41 6.53
C LYS A 275 -23.91 18.12 6.44
N ALA A 276 -22.62 18.18 6.70
CA ALA A 276 -21.71 17.04 6.55
C ALA A 276 -21.66 16.21 7.84
N ILE A 277 -21.40 14.90 7.67
CA ILE A 277 -21.03 14.05 8.80
C ILE A 277 -19.74 14.55 9.46
N PRO A 278 -19.64 14.51 10.80
CA PRO A 278 -18.42 14.93 11.49
C PRO A 278 -17.30 13.89 11.37
N ARG A 279 -16.11 14.26 11.84
CA ARG A 279 -15.04 13.32 12.13
C ARG A 279 -15.45 12.39 13.25
N ALA A 280 -15.09 11.13 13.17
CA ALA A 280 -15.56 10.13 14.11
C ALA A 280 -14.52 9.70 15.17
N ALA A 281 -13.30 10.25 15.14
CA ALA A 281 -12.18 9.79 15.98
C ALA A 281 -12.03 8.26 15.93
N ASN A 282 -12.13 7.59 17.05
CA ASN A 282 -12.08 6.14 17.17
C ASN A 282 -13.46 5.47 17.10
N ALA A 283 -14.55 6.23 16.90
CA ALA A 283 -15.88 5.64 16.77
C ALA A 283 -16.03 4.98 15.40
N GLU A 284 -16.38 3.71 15.38
CA GLU A 284 -16.80 3.03 14.19
C GLU A 284 -18.24 3.43 13.85
N GLY A 285 -18.46 3.93 12.64
CA GLY A 285 -19.78 4.37 12.22
C GLY A 285 -20.78 3.22 12.12
N GLY A 286 -21.79 3.21 12.96
CA GLY A 286 -22.86 2.21 12.96
C GLY A 286 -23.36 1.85 14.36
N LEU A 287 -24.20 0.81 14.44
CA LEU A 287 -24.76 0.31 15.70
C LEU A 287 -23.77 -0.51 16.55
N VAL A 288 -22.52 -0.62 16.14
CA VAL A 288 -21.49 -1.36 16.83
C VAL A 288 -20.69 -0.41 17.70
N LEU A 289 -20.61 -0.66 19.00
CA LEU A 289 -19.73 0.06 19.91
C LEU A 289 -18.30 -0.45 19.72
N GLY A 290 -17.59 0.17 18.77
CA GLY A 290 -16.16 -0.02 18.59
C GLY A 290 -15.39 1.18 19.12
N TRP A 291 -14.34 0.95 19.90
CA TRP A 291 -13.50 2.00 20.44
C TRP A 291 -12.08 1.53 20.71
N CYS A 292 -11.14 2.48 20.73
CA CYS A 292 -9.77 2.25 21.11
C CYS A 292 -9.60 2.54 22.61
N TYR A 293 -9.37 1.50 23.39
CA TYR A 293 -9.28 1.57 24.85
C TYR A 293 -7.83 1.53 25.31
N ARG A 294 -7.53 2.29 26.37
CA ARG A 294 -6.24 2.24 27.04
C ARG A 294 -5.99 0.85 27.63
N ALA A 295 -4.79 0.34 27.44
CA ALA A 295 -4.29 -0.86 28.11
C ALA A 295 -3.30 -0.47 29.21
N LYS A 296 -2.90 -1.42 30.05
CA LYS A 296 -1.88 -1.21 31.08
C LYS A 296 -0.57 -0.74 30.42
N GLY A 297 0.01 0.32 30.98
CA GLY A 297 1.25 0.92 30.49
C GLY A 297 1.04 2.18 29.61
N TRP A 298 -0.20 2.57 29.35
CA TRP A 298 -0.56 3.73 28.50
C TRP A 298 0.06 5.07 28.97
N GLU A 299 0.44 5.16 30.25
CA GLU A 299 1.09 6.36 30.79
C GLU A 299 2.51 6.56 30.23
N HIS A 300 3.12 5.51 29.74
CA HIS A 300 4.52 5.48 29.27
C HIS A 300 4.65 5.08 27.80
N ASP A 301 3.68 4.35 27.25
CA ASP A 301 3.63 3.92 25.87
C ASP A 301 2.38 4.53 25.20
N PRO A 302 2.55 5.45 24.24
CA PRO A 302 1.42 6.06 23.52
C PRO A 302 0.64 5.06 22.64
N ASN A 303 1.14 3.85 22.45
CA ASN A 303 0.52 2.76 21.69
C ASN A 303 0.04 1.59 22.57
N ALA A 304 0.05 1.75 23.91
CA ALA A 304 -0.52 0.77 24.83
C ALA A 304 -2.06 0.85 24.83
N TYR A 305 -2.65 0.47 23.68
CA TYR A 305 -4.08 0.48 23.43
C TYR A 305 -4.53 -0.81 22.75
N VAL A 306 -5.82 -1.12 22.91
CA VAL A 306 -6.52 -2.16 22.14
C VAL A 306 -7.78 -1.58 21.52
N TYR A 307 -8.06 -1.99 20.28
CA TYR A 307 -9.37 -1.73 19.69
C TYR A 307 -10.29 -2.92 19.97
N ILE A 308 -11.45 -2.66 20.58
CA ILE A 308 -12.44 -3.70 20.90
C ILE A 308 -13.76 -3.33 20.23
N VAL A 309 -14.39 -4.33 19.59
CA VAL A 309 -15.72 -4.20 19.00
C VAL A 309 -16.74 -4.93 19.87
N VAL A 310 -17.67 -4.18 20.44
CA VAL A 310 -18.81 -4.75 21.20
C VAL A 310 -19.89 -5.14 20.21
N GLN A 311 -19.96 -6.42 19.86
CA GLN A 311 -20.87 -6.95 18.86
C GLN A 311 -22.35 -6.71 19.22
N GLN A 312 -23.15 -6.45 18.20
CA GLN A 312 -24.60 -6.19 18.33
C GLN A 312 -25.43 -7.48 18.38
N SER A 313 -24.93 -8.58 17.81
CA SER A 313 -25.63 -9.86 17.85
C SER A 313 -25.74 -10.34 19.30
N LYS A 314 -26.87 -10.99 19.64
CA LYS A 314 -27.10 -11.51 21.00
C LYS A 314 -25.94 -12.37 21.48
N LYS A 315 -25.50 -13.34 20.67
CA LYS A 315 -24.39 -14.23 21.00
C LYS A 315 -23.05 -13.48 21.15
N GLY A 316 -22.78 -12.53 20.26
CA GLY A 316 -21.55 -11.73 20.34
C GLY A 316 -21.49 -10.86 21.60
N PHE A 317 -22.63 -10.29 21.99
CA PHE A 317 -22.74 -9.52 23.22
C PHE A 317 -22.64 -10.40 24.47
N GLU A 318 -23.28 -11.58 24.48
CA GLU A 318 -23.13 -12.56 25.55
C GLU A 318 -21.67 -12.98 25.73
N ASN A 319 -20.98 -13.32 24.63
CA ASN A 319 -19.55 -13.66 24.64
C ASN A 319 -18.70 -12.52 25.22
N PHE A 320 -18.98 -11.28 24.80
CA PHE A 320 -18.28 -10.09 25.31
C PHE A 320 -18.49 -9.94 26.83
N CYS A 321 -19.75 -10.04 27.33
CA CYS A 321 -20.05 -9.93 28.74
C CYS A 321 -19.35 -11.00 29.57
N HIS A 322 -19.42 -12.27 29.15
CA HIS A 322 -18.73 -13.36 29.84
C HIS A 322 -17.20 -13.22 29.79
N ALA A 323 -16.65 -12.76 28.66
CA ALA A 323 -15.22 -12.58 28.53
C ALA A 323 -14.66 -11.53 29.50
N MET A 324 -15.43 -10.48 29.76
CA MET A 324 -15.04 -9.32 30.58
C MET A 324 -15.59 -9.36 32.01
N GLY A 325 -16.42 -10.35 32.38
CA GLY A 325 -17.06 -10.42 33.70
C GLY A 325 -18.16 -9.38 33.88
N PHE A 326 -18.90 -9.07 32.81
CA PHE A 326 -20.01 -8.10 32.80
C PHE A 326 -21.38 -8.80 32.67
N GLU A 327 -21.58 -9.90 33.40
CA GLU A 327 -22.82 -10.69 33.36
C GLU A 327 -24.06 -9.86 33.73
N ASP A 328 -23.91 -8.84 34.58
CA ASP A 328 -24.97 -7.89 34.95
C ASP A 328 -25.51 -7.13 33.72
N TRP A 329 -24.70 -6.90 32.69
CA TRP A 329 -25.16 -6.22 31.47
C TRP A 329 -26.17 -7.01 30.65
N LEU A 330 -26.23 -8.32 30.83
CA LEU A 330 -27.18 -9.16 30.11
C LEU A 330 -28.64 -8.91 30.56
N THR A 331 -28.82 -8.40 31.75
CA THR A 331 -30.15 -8.15 32.35
C THR A 331 -30.43 -6.68 32.67
N ASP A 332 -29.39 -5.84 32.78
CA ASP A 332 -29.53 -4.40 33.05
C ASP A 332 -30.19 -3.69 31.85
N PRO A 333 -31.35 -3.03 32.01
CA PRO A 333 -32.00 -2.29 30.94
C PRO A 333 -31.17 -1.21 30.26
N ARG A 334 -30.10 -0.72 30.89
CA ARG A 334 -29.17 0.25 30.29
C ARG A 334 -28.25 -0.36 29.26
N PHE A 335 -28.02 -1.69 29.31
CA PHE A 335 -27.01 -2.35 28.48
C PHE A 335 -27.50 -3.57 27.70
N ASN A 336 -28.66 -4.15 28.07
CA ASN A 336 -29.13 -5.42 27.52
C ASN A 336 -29.61 -5.35 26.07
N THR A 337 -29.77 -4.16 25.50
CA THR A 337 -30.05 -3.96 24.06
C THR A 337 -29.00 -3.07 23.40
N ALA A 338 -28.89 -3.18 22.09
CA ALA A 338 -27.97 -2.35 21.32
C ALA A 338 -28.27 -0.85 21.42
N ASN A 339 -29.56 -0.48 21.35
CA ASN A 339 -29.99 0.91 21.47
C ASN A 339 -29.71 1.46 22.87
N ALA A 340 -29.98 0.68 23.93
CA ALA A 340 -29.71 1.07 25.29
C ALA A 340 -28.18 1.30 25.52
N ARG A 341 -27.34 0.45 24.96
CA ARG A 341 -25.89 0.65 25.00
C ARG A 341 -25.44 1.92 24.26
N ASP A 342 -26.06 2.23 23.13
CA ASP A 342 -25.75 3.48 22.40
C ASP A 342 -26.16 4.71 23.22
N GLU A 343 -27.31 4.67 23.87
CA GLU A 343 -27.78 5.73 24.77
C GLU A 343 -26.86 5.91 26.01
N HIS A 344 -26.26 4.80 26.48
CA HIS A 344 -25.37 4.78 27.67
C HIS A 344 -23.89 4.58 27.30
N LYS A 345 -23.48 4.88 26.06
CA LYS A 345 -22.14 4.58 25.53
C LYS A 345 -20.99 5.13 26.37
N THR A 346 -21.14 6.28 27.00
CA THR A 346 -20.11 6.84 27.88
C THR A 346 -19.83 5.90 29.07
N GLU A 347 -20.88 5.36 29.71
CA GLU A 347 -20.73 4.40 30.78
C GLU A 347 -20.14 3.07 30.30
N VAL A 348 -20.55 2.62 29.11
CA VAL A 348 -19.95 1.45 28.45
C VAL A 348 -18.45 1.65 28.25
N TYR A 349 -18.04 2.77 27.66
CA TYR A 349 -16.62 3.04 27.39
C TYR A 349 -15.81 3.12 28.69
N GLN A 350 -16.30 3.81 29.72
CA GLN A 350 -15.62 3.93 31.00
C GLN A 350 -15.42 2.56 31.67
N ARG A 351 -16.43 1.70 31.66
CA ARG A 351 -16.35 0.39 32.30
C ARG A 351 -15.44 -0.57 31.54
N VAL A 352 -15.51 -0.57 30.21
CA VAL A 352 -14.60 -1.35 29.38
C VAL A 352 -13.16 -0.89 29.58
N GLU A 353 -12.90 0.41 29.59
CA GLU A 353 -11.57 0.95 29.79
C GLU A 353 -10.99 0.63 31.19
N ALA A 354 -11.82 0.69 32.23
CA ALA A 354 -11.41 0.29 33.57
C ALA A 354 -10.99 -1.20 33.63
N TYR A 355 -11.56 -2.04 32.81
CA TYR A 355 -11.14 -3.44 32.67
C TYR A 355 -9.84 -3.54 31.88
N THR A 356 -9.74 -2.90 30.70
CA THR A 356 -8.58 -3.04 29.82
C THR A 356 -7.29 -2.49 30.42
N MET A 357 -7.36 -1.41 31.20
CA MET A 357 -6.20 -0.85 31.91
C MET A 357 -5.55 -1.80 32.95
N GLN A 358 -6.17 -2.94 33.27
CA GLN A 358 -5.59 -3.93 34.18
C GLN A 358 -4.58 -4.85 33.50
N PHE A 359 -4.63 -4.95 32.18
CA PHE A 359 -3.84 -5.90 31.38
C PHE A 359 -3.11 -5.20 30.22
N ASP A 360 -1.97 -5.74 29.81
CA ASP A 360 -1.28 -5.27 28.61
C ASP A 360 -2.05 -5.62 27.33
N LYS A 361 -1.74 -4.93 26.23
CA LYS A 361 -2.44 -5.07 24.95
C LYS A 361 -2.37 -6.47 24.32
N TYR A 362 -1.28 -7.21 24.54
CA TYR A 362 -1.10 -8.56 24.01
C TYR A 362 -1.91 -9.60 24.80
N THR A 363 -1.88 -9.49 26.14
CA THR A 363 -2.72 -10.31 27.02
C THR A 363 -4.20 -10.11 26.70
N LEU A 364 -4.67 -8.86 26.56
CA LEU A 364 -6.05 -8.56 26.19
C LEU A 364 -6.42 -9.19 24.85
N THR A 365 -5.58 -9.02 23.84
CA THR A 365 -5.85 -9.57 22.50
C THR A 365 -5.96 -11.09 22.54
N LYS A 366 -5.05 -11.76 23.21
CA LYS A 366 -5.05 -13.22 23.35
C LYS A 366 -6.26 -13.74 24.13
N GLU A 367 -6.51 -13.19 25.31
CA GLU A 367 -7.55 -13.67 26.23
C GLU A 367 -8.97 -13.37 25.72
N LEU A 368 -9.21 -12.17 25.23
CA LEU A 368 -10.52 -11.77 24.70
C LEU A 368 -10.78 -12.41 23.34
N GLY A 369 -9.76 -12.49 22.47
CA GLY A 369 -9.86 -13.14 21.16
C GLY A 369 -10.20 -14.64 21.29
N ALA A 370 -9.57 -15.36 22.23
CA ALA A 370 -9.86 -16.76 22.51
C ALA A 370 -11.33 -17.00 22.97
N LYS A 371 -11.97 -15.97 23.54
CA LYS A 371 -13.38 -15.98 23.96
C LYS A 371 -14.34 -15.45 22.88
N GLY A 372 -13.83 -15.19 21.67
CA GLY A 372 -14.63 -14.73 20.51
C GLY A 372 -15.02 -13.26 20.55
N VAL A 373 -14.30 -12.43 21.28
CA VAL A 373 -14.44 -10.96 21.25
C VAL A 373 -13.52 -10.41 20.16
N PRO A 374 -14.01 -9.64 19.19
CA PRO A 374 -13.15 -8.96 18.23
C PRO A 374 -12.30 -7.91 18.93
N VAL A 375 -11.00 -8.11 18.94
CA VAL A 375 -10.02 -7.27 19.62
C VAL A 375 -8.70 -7.30 18.85
N GLY A 376 -7.99 -6.16 18.83
CA GLY A 376 -6.66 -6.06 18.25
C GLY A 376 -5.79 -5.06 19.00
N PRO A 377 -4.47 -5.32 19.14
CA PRO A 377 -3.55 -4.39 19.75
C PRO A 377 -3.22 -3.24 18.79
N VAL A 378 -2.96 -2.05 19.32
CA VAL A 378 -2.32 -0.99 18.54
C VAL A 378 -0.82 -1.27 18.52
N LEU A 379 -0.30 -1.62 17.35
CA LEU A 379 1.12 -1.92 17.14
C LEU A 379 1.80 -0.71 16.49
N ASP A 380 2.97 -0.35 16.98
CA ASP A 380 3.82 0.63 16.32
C ASP A 380 4.75 0.00 15.27
N TRP A 381 5.45 0.83 14.50
CA TRP A 381 6.31 0.33 13.43
C TRP A 381 7.54 -0.43 13.92
N TYR A 382 8.02 -0.16 15.15
CA TYR A 382 9.10 -0.94 15.75
C TYR A 382 8.62 -2.35 16.12
N GLU A 383 7.43 -2.46 16.70
CA GLU A 383 6.80 -3.74 17.01
C GLU A 383 6.53 -4.54 15.73
N LEU A 384 5.93 -3.91 14.70
CA LEU A 384 5.62 -4.55 13.42
C LEU A 384 6.89 -5.03 12.70
N GLU A 385 7.93 -4.19 12.62
CA GLU A 385 9.19 -4.54 11.96
C GLU A 385 9.86 -5.76 12.60
N ASN A 386 9.75 -5.91 13.93
CA ASN A 386 10.39 -6.97 14.71
C ASN A 386 9.43 -8.12 15.08
N ASP A 387 8.19 -8.10 14.58
CA ASP A 387 7.22 -9.16 14.83
C ASP A 387 7.68 -10.49 14.21
N PRO A 388 7.84 -11.57 15.02
CA PRO A 388 8.36 -12.84 14.51
C PRO A 388 7.38 -13.52 13.54
N ASP A 389 6.08 -13.33 13.70
CA ASP A 389 5.08 -13.94 12.82
C ASP A 389 5.09 -13.27 11.47
N LEU A 390 5.13 -11.91 11.41
CA LEU A 390 5.19 -11.15 10.16
C LEU A 390 6.50 -11.35 9.38
N ASN A 391 7.62 -11.57 10.09
CA ASN A 391 8.89 -11.90 9.45
C ASN A 391 8.96 -13.39 9.05
N GLY A 392 8.25 -14.27 9.77
CA GLY A 392 8.25 -15.72 9.52
C GLY A 392 7.32 -16.16 8.40
N ASP A 393 6.21 -15.46 8.16
CA ASP A 393 5.21 -15.81 7.15
C ASP A 393 5.44 -15.13 5.79
N GLY A 394 6.46 -14.26 5.68
CA GLY A 394 6.80 -13.53 4.45
C GLY A 394 5.97 -12.26 4.23
N THR A 395 5.24 -11.79 5.23
CA THR A 395 4.59 -10.45 5.19
C THR A 395 5.63 -9.34 5.19
N ILE A 396 6.69 -9.48 6.01
CA ILE A 396 7.89 -8.64 5.96
C ILE A 396 9.01 -9.48 5.38
N VAL A 397 9.61 -9.00 4.30
CA VAL A 397 10.69 -9.69 3.60
C VAL A 397 11.98 -8.89 3.66
N THR A 398 13.11 -9.59 3.67
CA THR A 398 14.44 -8.99 3.59
C THR A 398 14.98 -9.18 2.19
N ILE A 399 15.48 -8.10 1.58
CA ILE A 399 16.08 -8.09 0.24
C ILE A 399 17.51 -7.61 0.36
N ASP A 400 18.47 -8.36 -0.19
CA ASP A 400 19.85 -7.89 -0.36
C ASP A 400 19.93 -6.99 -1.60
N GLN A 401 20.18 -5.69 -1.39
CA GLN A 401 20.28 -4.71 -2.47
C GLN A 401 21.57 -4.87 -3.29
N GLN A 402 22.56 -5.59 -2.79
CA GLN A 402 23.86 -5.82 -3.44
C GLN A 402 24.62 -4.52 -3.74
N ASP A 403 24.54 -3.55 -2.82
CA ASP A 403 25.29 -2.30 -2.86
C ASP A 403 25.65 -1.86 -1.43
N ALA A 404 25.97 -0.58 -1.22
CA ALA A 404 26.41 -0.05 0.09
C ALA A 404 25.36 -0.19 1.21
N ARG A 405 24.08 -0.38 0.89
CA ARG A 405 23.02 -0.59 1.86
C ARG A 405 23.05 -2.02 2.43
N GLY A 406 23.37 -3.01 1.60
CA GLY A 406 23.19 -4.43 1.95
C GLY A 406 21.71 -4.79 2.07
N ASP A 407 21.36 -5.49 3.13
CA ASP A 407 19.99 -5.95 3.40
C ASP A 407 19.06 -4.81 3.81
N PHE A 408 17.83 -4.83 3.31
CA PHE A 408 16.75 -3.98 3.78
C PHE A 408 15.43 -4.74 3.87
N LYS A 409 14.58 -4.34 4.81
CA LYS A 409 13.23 -4.89 4.96
C LYS A 409 12.21 -4.12 4.13
N THR A 410 11.24 -4.84 3.59
CA THR A 410 10.07 -4.27 2.92
C THR A 410 8.84 -5.13 3.18
N ILE A 411 7.65 -4.56 2.94
CA ILE A 411 6.41 -5.33 2.95
C ILE A 411 6.37 -6.16 1.68
N GLY A 412 6.23 -7.47 1.80
CA GLY A 412 6.07 -8.41 0.71
C GLY A 412 4.68 -8.36 0.07
N MET A 413 4.38 -9.34 -0.76
CA MET A 413 3.06 -9.47 -1.37
C MET A 413 1.99 -9.72 -0.29
N PRO A 414 0.91 -8.91 -0.22
CA PRO A 414 -0.02 -8.91 0.92
C PRO A 414 -1.05 -10.05 0.88
N PHE A 415 -0.83 -11.06 0.04
CA PHE A 415 -1.64 -12.26 -0.05
C PHE A 415 -0.78 -13.45 -0.47
N THR A 416 -1.24 -14.65 -0.15
CA THR A 416 -0.58 -15.91 -0.51
C THR A 416 -1.39 -16.68 -1.54
N MET A 417 -0.69 -17.40 -2.42
CA MET A 417 -1.28 -18.35 -3.35
C MET A 417 -0.72 -19.75 -3.07
N SER A 418 -1.56 -20.77 -3.10
CA SER A 418 -1.15 -22.14 -2.74
C SER A 418 -0.12 -22.77 -3.68
N ASN A 419 0.06 -22.20 -4.87
CA ASN A 419 0.91 -22.73 -5.94
C ASN A 419 1.93 -21.70 -6.46
N PHE A 420 2.11 -20.59 -5.76
CA PHE A 420 3.05 -19.53 -6.15
C PHE A 420 3.61 -18.82 -4.93
N VAL A 421 4.91 -18.61 -4.91
CA VAL A 421 5.64 -17.80 -3.94
C VAL A 421 6.45 -16.77 -4.72
N PRO A 422 6.34 -15.46 -4.43
CA PRO A 422 7.15 -14.45 -5.09
C PRO A 422 8.64 -14.66 -4.84
N ASP A 423 9.45 -14.45 -5.88
CA ASP A 423 10.90 -14.35 -5.76
C ASP A 423 11.26 -12.86 -5.66
N TYR A 424 11.73 -12.42 -4.49
CA TYR A 424 12.01 -11.01 -4.21
C TYR A 424 13.44 -10.67 -4.60
N GLN A 425 13.58 -9.87 -5.66
CA GLN A 425 14.86 -9.39 -6.19
C GLN A 425 15.10 -7.93 -5.80
N ARG A 426 16.36 -7.50 -5.80
CA ARG A 426 16.73 -6.11 -5.56
C ARG A 426 16.10 -5.14 -6.59
N ALA A 427 16.08 -3.85 -6.24
CA ALA A 427 15.73 -2.80 -7.17
C ALA A 427 16.90 -2.51 -8.15
N PRO A 428 16.60 -2.08 -9.41
CA PRO A 428 17.63 -1.86 -10.41
C PRO A 428 18.38 -0.54 -10.17
N LYS A 429 19.67 -0.50 -10.55
CA LYS A 429 20.40 0.75 -10.73
C LYS A 429 19.84 1.53 -11.91
N LEU A 430 20.03 2.84 -11.93
CA LEU A 430 19.55 3.72 -13.00
C LEU A 430 20.14 3.30 -14.35
N GLY A 431 19.31 2.94 -15.31
CA GLY A 431 19.72 2.50 -16.64
C GLY A 431 20.51 1.19 -16.66
N GLU A 432 20.44 0.39 -15.60
CA GLU A 432 21.19 -0.87 -15.48
C GLU A 432 20.96 -1.80 -16.66
N HIS A 433 19.75 -1.83 -17.17
CA HIS A 433 19.34 -2.76 -18.23
C HIS A 433 19.28 -2.12 -19.62
N ASN A 434 19.84 -0.90 -19.81
CA ASN A 434 19.87 -0.22 -21.10
C ASN A 434 20.37 -1.16 -22.22
N ARG A 435 21.54 -1.79 -22.02
CA ARG A 435 22.16 -2.67 -23.03
C ARG A 435 21.32 -3.91 -23.32
N GLU A 436 20.87 -4.60 -22.28
CA GLU A 436 20.03 -5.80 -22.41
C GLU A 436 18.75 -5.52 -23.21
N ILE A 437 18.04 -4.44 -22.83
CA ILE A 437 16.77 -4.08 -23.44
C ILE A 437 16.97 -3.62 -24.89
N LEU A 438 17.99 -2.82 -25.17
CA LEU A 438 18.28 -2.37 -26.52
C LEU A 438 18.72 -3.50 -27.43
N HIS A 439 19.53 -4.46 -26.95
CA HIS A 439 19.84 -5.67 -27.71
C HIS A 439 18.60 -6.49 -28.05
N ALA A 440 17.64 -6.63 -27.10
CA ALA A 440 16.38 -7.32 -27.36
C ALA A 440 15.48 -6.59 -28.38
N LEU A 441 15.72 -5.30 -28.62
CA LEU A 441 15.12 -4.50 -29.69
C LEU A 441 15.87 -4.59 -31.00
N GLY A 442 17.10 -5.15 -31.02
CA GLY A 442 17.93 -5.35 -32.21
C GLY A 442 19.01 -4.28 -32.42
N TYR A 443 19.28 -3.45 -31.45
CA TYR A 443 20.40 -2.50 -31.50
C TYR A 443 21.72 -3.23 -31.23
N ASP A 444 22.74 -2.93 -31.99
CA ASP A 444 24.11 -3.42 -31.75
C ASP A 444 24.88 -2.53 -30.77
N ASP A 445 26.09 -2.93 -30.37
CA ASP A 445 26.91 -2.23 -29.40
C ASP A 445 27.34 -0.83 -29.89
N ASP A 446 27.60 -0.66 -31.18
CA ASP A 446 27.99 0.66 -31.74
C ASP A 446 26.80 1.64 -31.72
N GLN A 447 25.62 1.15 -32.03
CA GLN A 447 24.38 1.94 -31.93
C GLN A 447 24.10 2.33 -30.48
N ILE A 448 24.26 1.41 -29.54
CA ILE A 448 24.07 1.68 -28.09
C ILE A 448 25.09 2.70 -27.58
N ALA A 449 26.34 2.59 -28.00
CA ALA A 449 27.37 3.59 -27.67
C ALA A 449 27.00 4.98 -28.22
N SER A 450 26.56 5.06 -29.48
CA SER A 450 26.11 6.31 -30.10
C SER A 450 24.91 6.94 -29.35
N LEU A 451 23.93 6.14 -28.91
CA LEU A 451 22.80 6.63 -28.12
C LEU A 451 23.25 7.18 -26.75
N ARG A 452 24.27 6.58 -26.17
CA ARG A 452 24.86 7.09 -24.91
C ARG A 452 25.62 8.39 -25.14
N ASP A 453 26.48 8.45 -26.15
CA ASP A 453 27.28 9.64 -26.48
C ASP A 453 26.42 10.85 -26.84
N SER A 454 25.27 10.61 -27.48
CA SER A 454 24.28 11.64 -27.81
C SER A 454 23.35 12.02 -26.64
N GLY A 455 23.42 11.32 -25.51
CA GLY A 455 22.59 11.59 -24.34
C GLY A 455 21.13 11.14 -24.48
N VAL A 456 20.83 10.24 -25.43
CA VAL A 456 19.51 9.61 -25.55
C VAL A 456 19.27 8.61 -24.43
N ILE A 457 20.33 7.89 -24.03
CA ILE A 457 20.36 7.01 -22.86
C ILE A 457 21.50 7.43 -21.92
N GLY A 458 21.43 7.01 -20.66
CA GLY A 458 22.47 7.28 -19.66
C GLY A 458 22.29 6.38 -18.46
N GLY A 459 22.77 6.79 -17.31
CA GLY A 459 22.57 6.07 -16.05
C GLY A 459 23.86 5.91 -15.26
N ASN A 460 23.68 5.57 -13.98
CA ASN A 460 24.73 5.25 -13.01
C ASN A 460 25.58 6.42 -12.53
N ASP A 461 25.00 7.61 -12.42
CA ASP A 461 25.63 8.73 -11.74
C ASP A 461 25.59 8.46 -10.23
N GLY A 462 26.74 8.65 -9.56
CA GLY A 462 26.90 8.34 -8.14
C GLY A 462 25.78 8.92 -7.27
N VAL A 463 25.21 8.10 -6.43
CA VAL A 463 24.13 8.48 -5.52
C VAL A 463 24.75 8.92 -4.18
N GLN A 464 24.35 10.08 -3.70
CA GLN A 464 24.77 10.63 -2.39
C GLN A 464 23.58 10.61 -1.42
N ALA A 465 23.86 10.37 -0.14
CA ALA A 465 22.86 10.49 0.90
C ALA A 465 22.49 11.97 1.12
N ASP A 466 21.19 12.24 1.28
CA ASP A 466 20.65 13.57 1.60
C ASP A 466 20.21 13.69 3.08
N LEU A 467 20.12 12.57 3.79
CA LEU A 467 19.93 12.48 5.24
C LEU A 467 21.28 12.16 5.92
N LYS A 468 21.65 12.96 6.89
CA LYS A 468 22.86 12.76 7.73
C LYS A 468 22.51 12.88 9.21
#